data_3848ead55a8a5eeb9c20ba80aa63dbc3
#
_entry.id   3848ead55a8a5eeb9c20ba80aa63dbc3
#
_cell.length_a   1.000
_cell.length_b   1.000
_cell.length_c   1.000
_cell.angle_alpha   90.00
_cell.angle_beta   90.00
_cell.angle_gamma   90.00
#
_symmetry.space_group_name_H-M   'P 1'
#
loop_
_entity.id
_entity.type
_entity.pdbx_description
1 polymer ?
#
loop_
_entity_poly.entity_id
_entity_poly.type
_entity_poly.pdbx_seq_one_letter_code
_entity_poly.pdbx_strand_id
1 'polypeptide(L)'
;MTAFRRFRDGYLRACPDGDALIREYYETAPAIVLHMELSADRETRYKTLWSDFLMPCLRDIENGENEACKARYVRMVRELEKEYLSCGQPPFII
;
A
#
# COMPACT_ATOMS: atom_id res chain seq x y z
N MET A 1 4.32 -9.84 8.82
CA MET A 1 3.02 -9.53 9.29
C MET A 1 2.01 -10.53 8.84
N THR A 2 1.72 -11.44 9.74
CA THR A 2 0.88 -12.59 9.42
C THR A 2 -0.55 -12.19 9.03
N ALA A 3 -1.11 -11.19 9.72
CA ALA A 3 -2.49 -10.78 9.43
C ALA A 3 -2.63 -10.23 8.02
N PHE A 4 -1.66 -9.44 7.56
CA PHE A 4 -1.71 -8.89 6.21
C PHE A 4 -1.50 -9.98 5.15
N ARG A 5 -0.66 -10.97 5.44
CA ARG A 5 -0.48 -12.09 4.51
C ARG A 5 -1.76 -12.91 4.39
N ARG A 6 -2.44 -13.15 5.50
CA ARG A 6 -3.71 -13.88 5.49
C ARG A 6 -4.77 -13.10 4.72
N PHE A 7 -4.81 -11.80 4.90
CA PHE A 7 -5.74 -10.96 4.17
C PHE A 7 -5.46 -11.05 2.67
N ARG A 8 -4.19 -10.91 2.27
CA ARG A 8 -3.80 -10.95 0.87
C ARG A 8 -4.12 -12.31 0.25
N ASP A 9 -3.70 -13.39 0.90
CA ASP A 9 -3.81 -14.71 0.31
C ASP A 9 -5.21 -15.30 0.43
N GLY A 10 -5.95 -14.94 1.46
CA GLY A 10 -7.30 -15.46 1.67
C GLY A 10 -8.37 -14.60 1.05
N TYR A 11 -8.48 -13.35 1.49
CA TYR A 11 -9.58 -12.50 1.05
C TYR A 11 -9.29 -11.78 -0.25
N LEU A 12 -8.18 -11.08 -0.32
CA LEU A 12 -7.89 -10.24 -1.48
C LEU A 12 -7.74 -11.06 -2.74
N ARG A 13 -7.03 -12.17 -2.67
CA ARG A 13 -6.83 -13.02 -3.83
C ARG A 13 -8.13 -13.62 -4.35
N ALA A 14 -9.12 -13.80 -3.47
CA ALA A 14 -10.41 -14.32 -3.88
C ALA A 14 -11.31 -13.27 -4.53
N CYS A 15 -10.96 -11.99 -4.42
CA CYS A 15 -11.73 -10.94 -5.06
C CYS A 15 -11.48 -10.94 -6.55
N PRO A 16 -12.48 -10.52 -7.36
CA PRO A 16 -12.32 -10.51 -8.82
C PRO A 16 -11.11 -9.72 -9.31
N ASP A 17 -10.78 -8.61 -8.63
CA ASP A 17 -9.65 -7.78 -9.01
C ASP A 17 -8.42 -8.00 -8.11
N GLY A 18 -8.47 -9.05 -7.28
CA GLY A 18 -7.44 -9.26 -6.28
C GLY A 18 -6.07 -9.54 -6.85
N ASP A 19 -6.00 -10.41 -7.87
CA ASP A 19 -4.71 -10.74 -8.47
C ASP A 19 -4.08 -9.53 -9.14
N ALA A 20 -4.89 -8.68 -9.77
CA ALA A 20 -4.39 -7.47 -10.40
C ALA A 20 -3.84 -6.49 -9.34
N LEU A 21 -4.53 -6.36 -8.21
CA LEU A 21 -4.09 -5.48 -7.13
C LEU A 21 -2.80 -5.99 -6.49
N ILE A 22 -2.68 -7.30 -6.29
CA ILE A 22 -1.48 -7.89 -5.73
C ILE A 22 -0.30 -7.71 -6.68
N ARG A 23 -0.54 -7.90 -7.97
CA ARG A 23 0.50 -7.71 -8.97
C ARG A 23 0.96 -6.25 -9.01
N GLU A 24 0.03 -5.33 -8.97
CA GLU A 24 0.35 -3.91 -8.95
C GLU A 24 1.22 -3.57 -7.75
N TYR A 25 0.90 -4.13 -6.58
CA TYR A 25 1.70 -3.91 -5.39
C TYR A 25 3.14 -4.41 -5.58
N TYR A 26 3.31 -5.62 -6.10
CA TYR A 26 4.65 -6.16 -6.30
C TYR A 26 5.44 -5.40 -7.36
N GLU A 27 4.76 -4.77 -8.31
CA GLU A 27 5.43 -4.00 -9.34
C GLU A 27 5.81 -2.61 -8.85
N THR A 28 5.02 -2.03 -7.96
CA THR A 28 5.23 -0.64 -7.55
C THR A 28 5.92 -0.48 -6.20
N ALA A 29 5.73 -1.42 -5.28
CA ALA A 29 6.26 -1.29 -3.93
C ALA A 29 7.77 -1.09 -3.87
N PRO A 30 8.59 -1.81 -4.65
CA PRO A 30 10.04 -1.59 -4.57
C PRO A 30 10.44 -0.15 -4.90
N ALA A 31 9.80 0.45 -5.90
CA ALA A 31 10.11 1.84 -6.27
C ALA A 31 9.64 2.80 -5.19
N ILE A 32 8.45 2.57 -4.62
CA ILE A 32 7.93 3.42 -3.57
C ILE A 32 8.83 3.36 -2.34
N VAL A 33 9.24 2.15 -1.95
CA VAL A 33 10.11 1.98 -0.79
C VAL A 33 11.45 2.69 -1.03
N LEU A 34 12.01 2.57 -2.23
CA LEU A 34 13.25 3.24 -2.55
C LEU A 34 13.12 4.76 -2.40
N HIS A 35 12.05 5.33 -2.91
CA HIS A 35 11.83 6.77 -2.77
C HIS A 35 11.69 7.18 -1.31
N MET A 36 10.99 6.39 -0.52
CA MET A 36 10.84 6.68 0.90
C MET A 36 12.17 6.60 1.63
N GLU A 37 12.98 5.59 1.31
CA GLU A 37 14.29 5.43 1.95
C GLU A 37 15.24 6.57 1.62
N LEU A 38 15.12 7.14 0.44
CA LEU A 38 15.97 8.24 0.04
C LEU A 38 15.48 9.60 0.54
N SER A 39 14.30 9.64 1.17
CA SER A 39 13.75 10.88 1.69
C SER A 39 14.42 11.25 3.00
N ALA A 40 14.67 12.54 3.21
CA ALA A 40 15.29 13.01 4.46
C ALA A 40 14.38 12.77 5.66
N ASP A 41 13.06 12.78 5.44
CA ASP A 41 12.08 12.59 6.48
C ASP A 41 11.46 11.19 6.45
N ARG A 42 12.25 10.18 6.06
CA ARG A 42 11.74 8.83 5.90
C ARG A 42 11.05 8.26 7.15
N GLU A 43 11.57 8.56 8.33
CA GLU A 43 10.94 8.05 9.55
C GLU A 43 9.54 8.60 9.73
N THR A 44 9.34 9.88 9.47
CA THR A 44 8.02 10.50 9.56
C THR A 44 7.10 9.90 8.51
N ARG A 45 7.61 9.64 7.31
CA ARG A 45 6.80 9.05 6.24
C ARG A 45 6.34 7.64 6.59
N TYR A 46 7.24 6.82 7.18
CA TYR A 46 6.87 5.48 7.61
C TYR A 46 5.86 5.52 8.76
N LYS A 47 6.03 6.45 9.70
CA LYS A 47 5.09 6.59 10.81
C LYS A 47 3.70 7.00 10.30
N THR A 48 3.66 7.91 9.35
CA THR A 48 2.39 8.35 8.75
C THR A 48 1.72 7.20 8.01
N LEU A 49 2.49 6.44 7.24
CA LEU A 49 1.96 5.28 6.54
C LEU A 49 1.38 4.28 7.53
N TRP A 50 2.08 4.03 8.62
CA TRP A 50 1.61 3.10 9.63
C TRP A 50 0.32 3.59 10.28
N SER A 51 0.30 4.84 10.74
CA SER A 51 -0.85 5.34 11.48
C SER A 51 -2.07 5.61 10.60
N ASP A 52 -1.86 6.03 9.36
CA ASP A 52 -2.98 6.38 8.48
C ASP A 52 -3.56 5.20 7.73
N PHE A 53 -2.75 4.19 7.45
CA PHE A 53 -3.20 3.06 6.63
C PHE A 53 -2.99 1.70 7.25
N LEU A 54 -1.78 1.38 7.69
CA LEU A 54 -1.49 0.02 8.11
C LEU A 54 -2.19 -0.36 9.40
N MET A 55 -2.16 0.51 10.40
CA MET A 55 -2.83 0.23 11.67
C MET A 55 -4.36 0.15 11.52
N PRO A 56 -5.01 1.09 10.79
CA PRO A 56 -6.43 0.95 10.53
C PRO A 56 -6.77 -0.31 9.73
N CYS A 57 -5.93 -0.70 8.76
CA CYS A 57 -6.15 -1.94 8.03
C CYS A 57 -6.07 -3.14 8.96
N LEU A 58 -5.11 -3.16 9.86
CA LEU A 58 -4.98 -4.25 10.82
C LEU A 58 -6.21 -4.36 11.70
N ARG A 59 -6.74 -3.22 12.14
CA ARG A 59 -7.98 -3.21 12.93
C ARG A 59 -9.14 -3.75 12.14
N ASP A 60 -9.24 -3.40 10.86
CA ASP A 60 -10.29 -3.90 9.98
C ASP A 60 -10.21 -5.42 9.87
N ILE A 61 -9.00 -5.96 9.71
CA ILE A 61 -8.79 -7.39 9.63
C ILE A 61 -9.19 -8.07 10.93
N GLU A 62 -8.80 -7.51 12.06
CA GLU A 62 -9.11 -8.08 13.36
C GLU A 62 -10.61 -8.07 13.65
N ASN A 63 -11.33 -7.11 13.09
CA ASN A 63 -12.76 -7.02 13.28
C ASN A 63 -13.54 -7.75 12.18
N GLY A 64 -12.86 -8.44 11.28
CA GLY A 64 -13.52 -9.17 10.21
C GLY A 64 -14.05 -8.28 9.09
N GLU A 65 -13.60 -7.01 9.05
CA GLU A 65 -14.09 -6.07 8.05
C GLU A 65 -13.16 -6.06 6.85
N ASN A 66 -13.14 -7.14 6.11
CA ASN A 66 -12.22 -7.30 5.00
C ASN A 66 -12.49 -6.34 3.84
N GLU A 67 -13.74 -5.99 3.60
CA GLU A 67 -14.04 -5.04 2.53
C GLU A 67 -13.51 -3.65 2.86
N ALA A 68 -13.62 -3.24 4.13
CA ALA A 68 -13.09 -1.95 4.56
C ALA A 68 -11.57 -1.94 4.46
N CYS A 69 -10.94 -3.04 4.82
CA CYS A 69 -9.49 -3.18 4.70
C CYS A 69 -9.06 -3.09 3.23
N LYS A 70 -9.79 -3.75 2.33
CA LYS A 70 -9.50 -3.70 0.90
C LYS A 70 -9.60 -2.28 0.37
N ALA A 71 -10.66 -1.56 0.72
CA ALA A 71 -10.85 -0.19 0.27
C ALA A 71 -9.72 0.70 0.75
N ARG A 72 -9.30 0.53 2.00
CA ARG A 72 -8.21 1.30 2.58
C ARG A 72 -6.88 0.94 1.91
N TYR A 73 -6.66 -0.33 1.63
CA TYR A 73 -5.46 -0.80 0.95
C TYR A 73 -5.36 -0.20 -0.46
N VAL A 74 -6.43 -0.23 -1.23
CA VAL A 74 -6.45 0.33 -2.58
C VAL A 74 -6.17 1.83 -2.52
N ARG A 75 -6.80 2.53 -1.59
CA ARG A 75 -6.57 3.96 -1.43
C ARG A 75 -5.11 4.25 -1.09
N MET A 76 -4.52 3.46 -0.19
CA MET A 76 -3.12 3.62 0.18
C MET A 76 -2.22 3.47 -1.05
N VAL A 77 -2.42 2.40 -1.83
CA VAL A 77 -1.60 2.15 -3.00
C VAL A 77 -1.72 3.30 -4.01
N ARG A 78 -2.93 3.76 -4.26
CA ARG A 78 -3.16 4.85 -5.21
C ARG A 78 -2.51 6.15 -4.73
N GLU A 79 -2.60 6.46 -3.45
CA GLU A 79 -1.98 7.66 -2.92
C GLU A 79 -0.46 7.58 -2.96
N LEU A 80 0.11 6.42 -2.66
CA LEU A 80 1.55 6.24 -2.75
C LEU A 80 2.04 6.32 -4.19
N GLU A 81 1.31 5.73 -5.12
CA GLU A 81 1.67 5.83 -6.53
C GLU A 81 1.62 7.28 -7.00
N LYS A 82 0.61 8.02 -6.59
CA LYS A 82 0.48 9.41 -6.98
C LYS A 82 1.63 10.23 -6.41
N GLU A 83 2.01 9.98 -5.18
CA GLU A 83 3.08 10.74 -4.55
C GLU A 83 4.47 10.40 -5.09
N TYR A 84 4.74 9.12 -5.30
CA TYR A 84 6.10 8.70 -5.61
C TYR A 84 6.36 8.30 -7.05
N LEU A 85 5.34 8.00 -7.81
CA LEU A 85 5.52 7.51 -9.16
C LEU A 85 4.94 8.42 -10.22
N SER A 86 3.67 8.80 -10.09
CA SER A 86 3.07 9.53 -11.17
C SER A 86 3.53 10.96 -11.26
N CYS A 87 3.78 11.57 -10.17
CA CYS A 87 4.17 12.93 -10.29
C CYS A 87 5.50 12.99 -10.82
N GLY A 88 6.15 11.97 -10.62
CA GLY A 88 7.41 12.20 -10.94
C GLY A 88 7.67 12.02 -12.31
N GLN A 89 6.99 11.46 -12.81
CA GLN A 89 7.09 11.28 -13.97
C GLN A 89 8.05 11.94 -14.48
N PRO A 90 8.41 11.90 -15.18
CA PRO A 90 9.28 12.38 -15.96
C PRO A 90 10.16 13.31 -15.48
N PRO A 91 10.16 13.57 -14.57
CA PRO A 91 10.90 14.58 -14.10
C PRO A 91 12.25 14.25 -14.43
N PHE A 92 12.59 13.22 -14.10
CA PHE A 92 13.83 12.95 -14.29
C PHE A 92 14.04 12.90 -15.67
N ILE A 93 13.12 13.01 -16.17
CA ILE A 93 13.17 12.94 -17.45
C ILE A 93 13.83 14.09 -17.80
N ILE A 94 13.96 14.86 -17.11
CA ILE A 94 14.52 16.01 -17.49
C ILE A 94 15.87 16.00 -17.28
#